data_328c9ee4a64319b5dc28309735b9c21e
#
_entry.id   328c9ee4a64319b5dc28309735b9c21e
#
_cell.length_a   1.000
_cell.length_b   1.000
_cell.length_c   1.000
_cell.angle_alpha   90.00
_cell.angle_beta   90.00
_cell.angle_gamma   90.00
#
_symmetry.space_group_name_H-M   'P 1'
#
loop_
_entity.id
_entity.type
_entity.pdbx_description
1 polymer ?
#
loop_
_entity_poly.entity_id
_entity_poly.type
_entity_poly.pdbx_seq_one_letter_code
_entity_poly.pdbx_strand_id
1 'polypeptide(L)'
;LISDLVGSKTSTTNQAKYLASVVEKEKSETAIPYWTIMKYIQETGEIYCDIDSKLTRSSIQKYNDQLDSWEKGQGYGITVKEDVAYIDSYEESTLFILKKLFEMSNIPNKGQKEFNERYLRQSEIVFSDLKKEVALKYAFVNSRLLLIYGAAGTGKTTLINMISTMMAGRRKLFLTKTHTALQNLQRRIENP
;
A
#
# COMPACT_ATOMS: atom_id res chain seq x y z
N LEU A 1 5.49 3.84 -1.49
CA LEU A 1 4.23 3.38 -0.86
C LEU A 1 4.01 1.88 -1.01
N ILE A 2 4.23 1.32 -2.21
CA ILE A 2 4.06 -0.12 -2.47
C ILE A 2 5.26 -0.90 -1.94
N SER A 3 6.48 -0.39 -2.08
CA SER A 3 7.69 -1.00 -1.51
C SER A 3 7.65 -1.08 0.03
N ASP A 4 6.96 -0.14 0.66
CA ASP A 4 6.79 -0.10 2.11
C ASP A 4 5.69 -1.09 2.61
N LEU A 5 4.79 -1.51 1.73
CA LEU A 5 3.73 -2.49 2.02
C LEU A 5 4.22 -3.94 1.90
N VAL A 6 5.18 -4.19 1.02
CA VAL A 6 5.86 -5.48 0.86
C VAL A 6 7.09 -5.50 1.78
N GLY A 7 6.88 -5.26 3.07
CA GLY A 7 7.91 -5.12 4.10
C GLY A 7 8.79 -6.35 4.33
N SER A 8 9.50 -6.80 3.31
CA SER A 8 10.63 -7.69 3.52
C SER A 8 11.92 -6.86 3.43
N LYS A 9 12.78 -7.00 4.44
CA LYS A 9 14.16 -6.46 4.42
C LYS A 9 14.91 -6.83 3.13
N THR A 10 14.50 -7.88 2.45
CA THR A 10 15.03 -8.33 1.17
C THR A 10 14.71 -7.40 0.00
N SER A 11 13.53 -6.79 -0.04
CA SER A 11 13.16 -5.87 -1.12
C SER A 11 13.98 -4.58 -1.08
N THR A 12 14.11 -3.95 0.09
CA THR A 12 14.91 -2.73 0.28
C THR A 12 16.41 -2.98 0.05
N THR A 13 16.91 -4.14 0.45
CA THR A 13 18.33 -4.51 0.24
C THR A 13 18.60 -4.77 -1.23
N ASN A 14 17.68 -5.39 -1.97
CA ASN A 14 17.83 -5.63 -3.39
C ASN A 14 17.72 -4.34 -4.20
N GLN A 15 16.80 -3.45 -3.85
CA GLN A 15 16.72 -2.12 -4.45
C GLN A 15 17.98 -1.29 -4.15
N ALA A 16 18.49 -1.31 -2.92
CA ALA A 16 19.72 -0.63 -2.58
C ALA A 16 20.93 -1.19 -3.33
N LYS A 17 21.02 -2.51 -3.50
CA LYS A 17 22.07 -3.15 -4.31
C LYS A 17 21.95 -2.79 -5.78
N TYR A 18 20.73 -2.77 -6.31
CA TYR A 18 20.51 -2.35 -7.69
C TYR A 18 20.87 -0.87 -7.88
N LEU A 19 20.46 0.01 -6.96
CA LEU A 19 20.82 1.42 -6.97
C LEU A 19 22.35 1.60 -6.89
N ALA A 20 23.04 0.86 -6.02
CA ALA A 20 24.49 0.88 -5.97
C ALA A 20 25.12 0.39 -7.28
N SER A 21 24.61 -0.68 -7.88
CA SER A 21 25.11 -1.18 -9.17
C SER A 21 24.88 -0.20 -10.33
N VAL A 22 23.79 0.56 -10.28
CA VAL A 22 23.49 1.60 -11.28
C VAL A 22 24.38 2.83 -11.08
N VAL A 23 24.68 3.19 -9.83
CA VAL A 23 25.60 4.28 -9.49
C VAL A 23 27.06 3.92 -9.86
N GLU A 24 27.47 2.67 -9.63
CA GLU A 24 28.79 2.17 -10.04
C GLU A 24 28.91 2.01 -11.57
N LYS A 25 27.83 1.76 -12.25
CA LYS A 25 27.75 1.85 -13.72
C LYS A 25 27.62 3.32 -14.16
N GLU A 26 28.50 4.18 -13.70
CA GLU A 26 28.64 5.62 -13.90
C GLU A 26 28.42 6.16 -15.33
N LYS A 27 27.92 5.35 -16.20
CA LYS A 27 27.77 5.59 -17.65
C LYS A 27 26.31 5.71 -18.04
N SER A 28 25.43 6.14 -17.14
CA SER A 28 24.10 5.76 -17.48
C SER A 28 23.15 6.92 -17.68
N GLU A 29 23.35 7.68 -18.73
CA GLU A 29 22.24 8.23 -19.49
C GLU A 29 21.13 7.17 -19.73
N THR A 30 21.51 5.90 -19.76
CA THR A 30 20.61 4.77 -19.96
C THR A 30 19.72 4.44 -18.75
N ALA A 31 20.10 4.75 -17.53
CA ALA A 31 19.27 4.56 -16.34
C ALA A 31 18.29 5.72 -16.08
N ILE A 32 18.40 6.82 -16.82
CA ILE A 32 17.51 7.97 -16.68
C ILE A 32 16.02 7.60 -16.77
N PRO A 33 15.56 6.73 -17.71
CA PRO A 33 14.15 6.35 -17.78
C PRO A 33 13.64 5.72 -16.50
N TYR A 34 14.38 4.80 -15.90
CA TYR A 34 14.01 4.14 -14.65
C TYR A 34 13.89 5.15 -13.50
N TRP A 35 14.89 6.03 -13.36
CA TRP A 35 14.86 7.07 -12.33
C TRP A 35 13.73 8.07 -12.53
N THR A 36 13.42 8.41 -13.77
CA THR A 36 12.32 9.33 -14.10
C THR A 36 10.99 8.75 -13.63
N ILE A 37 10.72 7.47 -13.93
CA ILE A 37 9.50 6.80 -13.50
C ILE A 37 9.48 6.63 -11.97
N MET A 38 10.60 6.22 -11.36
CA MET A 38 10.69 6.10 -9.90
C MET A 38 10.40 7.42 -9.18
N LYS A 39 10.94 8.52 -9.69
CA LYS A 39 10.68 9.85 -9.14
C LYS A 39 9.21 10.23 -9.30
N TYR A 40 8.64 10.01 -10.47
CA TYR A 40 7.22 10.23 -10.73
C TYR A 40 6.33 9.46 -9.74
N ILE A 41 6.60 8.16 -9.54
CA ILE A 41 5.87 7.33 -8.57
C ILE A 41 5.98 7.89 -7.13
N GLN A 42 7.17 8.35 -6.74
CA GLN A 42 7.38 8.93 -5.41
C GLN A 42 6.63 10.25 -5.20
N GLU A 43 6.54 11.07 -6.22
CA GLU A 43 5.90 12.39 -6.17
C GLU A 43 4.37 12.31 -6.28
N THR A 44 3.86 11.46 -7.17
CA THR A 44 2.42 11.38 -7.48
C THR A 44 1.70 10.22 -6.78
N GLY A 45 2.40 9.13 -6.52
CA GLY A 45 1.82 7.86 -6.09
C GLY A 45 1.22 7.04 -7.24
N GLU A 46 1.32 7.49 -8.48
CA GLU A 46 0.83 6.82 -9.68
C GLU A 46 1.94 5.97 -10.30
N ILE A 47 1.61 4.79 -10.80
CA ILE A 47 2.58 3.85 -11.38
C ILE A 47 2.74 3.99 -12.90
N TYR A 48 1.78 4.60 -13.57
CA TYR A 48 1.79 4.83 -15.02
C TYR A 48 2.24 6.26 -15.30
N CYS A 49 3.37 6.39 -15.97
CA CYS A 49 3.98 7.67 -16.31
C CYS A 49 3.82 7.94 -17.82
N ASP A 50 3.35 9.11 -18.19
CA ASP A 50 3.21 9.51 -19.59
C ASP A 50 4.57 9.56 -20.27
N ILE A 51 4.61 9.11 -21.53
CA ILE A 51 5.78 9.24 -22.39
C ILE A 51 5.84 10.67 -22.92
N ASP A 52 6.97 11.32 -22.69
CA ASP A 52 7.22 12.71 -23.10
C ASP A 52 8.61 12.88 -23.74
N SER A 53 9.06 14.13 -23.91
CA SER A 53 10.37 14.44 -24.45
C SER A 53 11.55 13.98 -23.59
N LYS A 54 11.34 13.73 -22.29
CA LYS A 54 12.36 13.25 -21.33
C LYS A 54 12.33 11.73 -21.20
N LEU A 55 11.15 11.14 -21.31
CA LEU A 55 10.92 9.70 -21.22
C LEU A 55 10.48 9.17 -22.59
N THR A 56 11.41 8.90 -23.47
CA THR A 56 11.12 8.46 -24.84
C THR A 56 11.14 6.94 -24.97
N ARG A 57 10.40 6.38 -25.94
CA ARG A 57 10.42 4.95 -26.26
C ARG A 57 11.84 4.45 -26.57
N SER A 58 12.64 5.26 -27.28
CA SER A 58 14.03 4.93 -27.61
C SER A 58 14.92 4.85 -26.36
N SER A 59 14.77 5.77 -25.41
CA SER A 59 15.54 5.74 -24.16
C SER A 59 15.16 4.54 -23.29
N ILE A 60 13.87 4.20 -23.22
CA ILE A 60 13.37 3.02 -22.53
C ILE A 60 13.92 1.73 -23.17
N GLN A 61 13.91 1.63 -24.48
CA GLN A 61 14.44 0.47 -25.18
C GLN A 61 15.93 0.27 -24.88
N LYS A 62 16.73 1.33 -24.95
CA LYS A 62 18.16 1.29 -24.60
C LYS A 62 18.40 0.84 -23.16
N TYR A 63 17.57 1.30 -22.23
CA TYR A 63 17.63 0.84 -20.85
C TYR A 63 17.34 -0.66 -20.75
N ASN A 64 16.22 -1.14 -21.32
CA ASN A 64 15.82 -2.54 -21.26
C ASN A 64 16.84 -3.50 -21.91
N ASP A 65 17.51 -3.04 -22.99
CA ASP A 65 18.52 -3.84 -23.69
C ASP A 65 19.79 -4.08 -22.84
N GLN A 66 20.03 -3.23 -21.85
CA GLN A 66 21.18 -3.35 -20.94
C GLN A 66 20.88 -4.21 -19.69
N LEU A 67 19.62 -4.50 -19.42
CA LEU A 67 19.25 -5.35 -18.29
C LEU A 67 19.68 -6.79 -18.56
N ASP A 68 20.34 -7.40 -17.59
CA ASP A 68 20.63 -8.82 -17.62
C ASP A 68 19.39 -9.67 -17.31
N SER A 69 19.53 -11.01 -17.40
CA SER A 69 18.43 -11.92 -17.18
C SER A 69 17.93 -11.91 -15.73
N TRP A 70 18.82 -11.64 -14.76
CA TRP A 70 18.44 -11.54 -13.36
C TRP A 70 17.66 -10.26 -13.10
N GLU A 71 18.13 -9.12 -13.61
CA GLU A 71 17.48 -7.82 -13.49
C GLU A 71 16.06 -7.85 -14.10
N LYS A 72 15.93 -8.47 -15.28
CA LYS A 72 14.61 -8.71 -15.91
C LYS A 72 13.73 -9.59 -15.05
N GLY A 73 14.28 -10.67 -14.48
CA GLY A 73 13.56 -11.57 -13.59
C GLY A 73 13.13 -10.91 -12.25
N GLN A 74 13.76 -9.81 -11.84
CA GLN A 74 13.34 -9.00 -10.68
C GLN A 74 12.29 -7.94 -11.03
N GLY A 75 11.89 -7.85 -12.31
CA GLY A 75 10.90 -6.87 -12.77
C GLY A 75 11.43 -5.43 -12.83
N TYR A 76 12.74 -5.24 -13.05
CA TYR A 76 13.30 -3.91 -13.27
C TYR A 76 13.09 -3.39 -14.71
N GLY A 77 12.51 -4.21 -15.57
CA GLY A 77 12.11 -3.81 -16.92
C GLY A 77 11.10 -2.67 -16.90
N ILE A 78 11.12 -1.89 -17.96
CA ILE A 78 10.13 -0.84 -18.21
C ILE A 78 9.30 -1.28 -19.41
N THR A 79 8.00 -1.49 -19.18
CA THR A 79 7.05 -1.78 -20.25
C THR A 79 6.38 -0.48 -20.70
N VAL A 80 6.21 -0.38 -22.03
CA VAL A 80 5.46 0.71 -22.66
C VAL A 80 4.17 0.16 -23.22
N LYS A 81 3.07 0.79 -22.85
CA LYS A 81 1.74 0.46 -23.38
C LYS A 81 1.04 1.74 -23.80
N GLU A 82 0.70 1.83 -25.09
CA GLU A 82 0.15 3.05 -25.66
C GLU A 82 1.10 4.23 -25.39
N ASP A 83 0.66 5.27 -24.69
CA ASP A 83 1.44 6.46 -24.39
C ASP A 83 1.93 6.53 -22.95
N VAL A 84 1.89 5.40 -22.22
CA VAL A 84 2.38 5.32 -20.83
C VAL A 84 3.48 4.28 -20.69
N ALA A 85 4.36 4.52 -19.73
CA ALA A 85 5.43 3.62 -19.33
C ALA A 85 5.32 3.31 -17.82
N TYR A 86 5.70 2.09 -17.45
CA TYR A 86 5.71 1.65 -16.06
C TYR A 86 6.81 0.62 -15.80
N ILE A 87 7.22 0.49 -14.54
CA ILE A 87 8.18 -0.53 -14.11
C ILE A 87 7.41 -1.81 -13.81
N ASP A 88 7.81 -2.94 -14.40
CA ASP A 88 7.09 -4.22 -14.36
C ASP A 88 6.80 -4.69 -12.92
N SER A 89 7.78 -4.64 -12.02
CA SER A 89 7.60 -5.05 -10.62
C SER A 89 6.57 -4.21 -9.86
N TYR A 90 6.42 -2.94 -10.21
CA TYR A 90 5.41 -2.06 -9.59
C TYR A 90 4.01 -2.41 -10.07
N GLU A 91 3.83 -2.68 -11.35
CA GLU A 91 2.54 -3.11 -11.90
C GLU A 91 2.13 -4.47 -11.32
N GLU A 92 3.01 -5.48 -11.37
CA GLU A 92 2.76 -6.81 -10.82
C GLU A 92 2.37 -6.77 -9.34
N SER A 93 3.12 -5.99 -8.53
CA SER A 93 2.83 -5.82 -7.11
C SER A 93 1.48 -5.15 -6.88
N THR A 94 1.16 -4.13 -7.67
CA THR A 94 -0.11 -3.40 -7.59
C THR A 94 -1.28 -4.31 -7.95
N LEU A 95 -1.18 -5.05 -9.05
CA LEU A 95 -2.21 -6.00 -9.48
C LEU A 95 -2.40 -7.12 -8.45
N PHE A 96 -1.32 -7.64 -7.87
CA PHE A 96 -1.40 -8.62 -6.80
C PHE A 96 -2.16 -8.09 -5.58
N ILE A 97 -1.84 -6.87 -5.12
CA ILE A 97 -2.51 -6.22 -3.99
C ILE A 97 -4.00 -6.00 -4.31
N LEU A 98 -4.31 -5.44 -5.48
CA LEU A 98 -5.70 -5.19 -5.90
C LEU A 98 -6.50 -6.49 -5.96
N LYS A 99 -5.93 -7.56 -6.51
CA LYS A 99 -6.56 -8.88 -6.54
C LYS A 99 -6.85 -9.38 -5.13
N LYS A 100 -5.91 -9.27 -4.21
CA LYS A 100 -6.09 -9.68 -2.80
C LYS A 100 -7.16 -8.84 -2.10
N LEU A 101 -7.17 -7.54 -2.29
CA LEU A 101 -8.19 -6.66 -1.75
C LEU A 101 -9.57 -7.02 -2.31
N PHE A 102 -9.68 -7.28 -3.61
CA PHE A 102 -10.91 -7.71 -4.26
C PHE A 102 -11.41 -9.06 -3.71
N GLU A 103 -10.53 -10.05 -3.59
CA GLU A 103 -10.86 -11.34 -2.97
C GLU A 103 -11.43 -11.16 -1.56
N MET A 104 -10.78 -10.33 -0.74
CA MET A 104 -11.22 -10.04 0.64
C MET A 104 -12.55 -9.28 0.68
N SER A 105 -12.77 -8.36 -0.26
CA SER A 105 -13.99 -7.55 -0.31
C SER A 105 -15.24 -8.38 -0.62
N ASN A 106 -15.09 -9.50 -1.31
CA ASN A 106 -16.19 -10.36 -1.71
C ASN A 106 -16.51 -11.49 -0.72
N ILE A 107 -15.85 -11.54 0.44
CA ILE A 107 -16.12 -12.56 1.46
C ILE A 107 -17.05 -11.97 2.51
N PRO A 108 -18.34 -12.38 2.53
CA PRO A 108 -19.28 -11.92 3.54
C PRO A 108 -18.91 -12.52 4.92
N ASN A 109 -19.15 -11.75 5.96
CA ASN A 109 -18.88 -12.14 7.33
C ASN A 109 -20.22 -12.40 8.06
N LYS A 110 -20.72 -13.63 7.95
CA LYS A 110 -21.98 -14.04 8.57
C LYS A 110 -21.91 -13.84 10.08
N GLY A 111 -22.97 -13.27 10.67
CA GLY A 111 -23.05 -13.01 12.11
C GLY A 111 -22.30 -11.77 12.58
N GLN A 112 -21.54 -11.09 11.73
CA GLN A 112 -20.78 -9.91 12.14
C GLN A 112 -21.70 -8.74 12.51
N LYS A 113 -22.83 -8.58 11.82
CA LYS A 113 -23.79 -7.52 12.12
C LYS A 113 -24.37 -7.67 13.52
N GLU A 114 -24.84 -8.86 13.85
CA GLU A 114 -25.41 -9.17 15.18
C GLU A 114 -24.36 -9.02 16.28
N PHE A 115 -23.12 -9.42 16.01
CA PHE A 115 -22.02 -9.22 16.93
C PHE A 115 -21.76 -7.73 17.18
N ASN A 116 -21.67 -6.92 16.11
CA ASN A 116 -21.45 -5.49 16.21
C ASN A 116 -22.58 -4.77 16.95
N GLU A 117 -23.84 -5.09 16.62
CA GLU A 117 -25.00 -4.52 17.30
C GLU A 117 -25.06 -4.88 18.79
N ARG A 118 -24.72 -6.12 19.13
CA ARG A 118 -24.64 -6.56 20.54
C ARG A 118 -23.55 -5.78 21.28
N TYR A 119 -22.36 -5.68 20.69
CA TYR A 119 -21.27 -4.93 21.28
C TYR A 119 -21.64 -3.46 21.52
N LEU A 120 -22.23 -2.79 20.54
CA LEU A 120 -22.63 -1.39 20.65
C LEU A 120 -23.71 -1.17 21.72
N ARG A 121 -24.63 -2.14 21.90
CA ARG A 121 -25.65 -2.07 22.98
C ARG A 121 -25.04 -2.29 24.37
N GLN A 122 -24.01 -3.10 24.48
CA GLN A 122 -23.37 -3.42 25.77
C GLN A 122 -22.28 -2.41 26.15
N SER A 123 -21.71 -1.70 25.15
CA SER A 123 -20.72 -0.66 25.38
C SER A 123 -21.43 0.66 25.64
N GLU A 124 -21.15 1.30 26.78
CA GLU A 124 -21.62 2.67 27.06
C GLU A 124 -20.90 3.73 26.22
N ILE A 125 -20.58 3.40 24.97
CA ILE A 125 -19.85 4.31 24.07
C ILE A 125 -20.80 5.39 23.56
N VAL A 126 -20.51 6.63 23.95
CA VAL A 126 -21.21 7.81 23.41
C VAL A 126 -20.47 8.28 22.17
N PHE A 127 -21.14 8.21 21.04
CA PHE A 127 -20.60 8.72 19.78
C PHE A 127 -20.88 10.21 19.63
N SER A 128 -19.83 11.00 19.37
CA SER A 128 -19.97 12.39 18.99
C SER A 128 -20.48 12.58 17.55
N ASP A 129 -20.50 11.52 16.75
CA ASP A 129 -20.88 11.51 15.34
C ASP A 129 -21.57 10.20 14.98
N LEU A 130 -22.84 10.31 14.57
CA LEU A 130 -23.66 9.19 14.13
C LEU A 130 -22.99 8.37 13.01
N LYS A 131 -22.19 9.01 12.15
CA LYS A 131 -21.48 8.31 11.08
C LYS A 131 -20.48 7.29 11.60
N LYS A 132 -19.86 7.55 12.76
CA LYS A 132 -18.93 6.60 13.40
C LYS A 132 -19.67 5.41 13.98
N GLU A 133 -20.83 5.62 14.59
CA GLU A 133 -21.68 4.55 15.07
C GLU A 133 -22.13 3.64 13.92
N VAL A 134 -22.62 4.23 12.83
CA VAL A 134 -23.01 3.51 11.61
C VAL A 134 -21.83 2.75 11.03
N ALA A 135 -20.63 3.36 10.96
CA ALA A 135 -19.44 2.70 10.46
C ALA A 135 -19.06 1.47 11.28
N LEU A 136 -19.15 1.55 12.62
CA LEU A 136 -18.90 0.40 13.51
C LEU A 136 -19.98 -0.68 13.37
N LYS A 137 -21.24 -0.28 13.29
CA LYS A 137 -22.37 -1.21 13.12
C LYS A 137 -22.22 -2.07 11.87
N TYR A 138 -21.72 -1.48 10.79
CA TYR A 138 -21.54 -2.17 9.51
C TYR A 138 -20.10 -2.62 9.24
N ALA A 139 -19.17 -2.40 10.19
CA ALA A 139 -17.79 -2.85 10.04
C ALA A 139 -17.74 -4.37 9.80
N PHE A 140 -17.07 -4.76 8.72
CA PHE A 140 -16.86 -6.16 8.33
C PHE A 140 -18.14 -7.01 8.07
N VAL A 141 -19.32 -6.40 7.95
CA VAL A 141 -20.58 -7.14 7.72
C VAL A 141 -20.60 -7.77 6.34
N ASN A 142 -20.33 -6.99 5.31
CA ASN A 142 -20.41 -7.42 3.91
C ASN A 142 -19.07 -7.83 3.33
N SER A 143 -17.98 -7.59 4.03
CA SER A 143 -16.62 -7.75 3.54
C SER A 143 -15.66 -7.99 4.70
N ARG A 144 -14.59 -8.73 4.45
CA ARG A 144 -13.45 -8.83 5.39
C ARG A 144 -12.51 -7.64 5.31
N LEU A 145 -12.76 -6.72 4.42
CA LEU A 145 -11.99 -5.50 4.21
C LEU A 145 -12.80 -4.29 4.67
N LEU A 146 -12.19 -3.44 5.47
CA LEU A 146 -12.72 -2.14 5.86
C LEU A 146 -11.69 -1.05 5.55
N LEU A 147 -12.06 -0.09 4.71
CA LEU A 147 -11.24 1.07 4.39
C LEU A 147 -11.76 2.29 5.15
N ILE A 148 -10.91 2.88 5.99
CA ILE A 148 -11.23 4.09 6.77
C ILE A 148 -10.43 5.25 6.19
N TYR A 149 -11.13 6.16 5.53
CA TYR A 149 -10.56 7.34 4.91
C TYR A 149 -11.04 8.62 5.59
N GLY A 150 -10.20 9.65 5.61
CA GLY A 150 -10.54 10.97 6.17
C GLY A 150 -9.32 11.82 6.46
N ALA A 151 -9.53 13.14 6.64
CA ALA A 151 -8.48 14.11 6.96
C ALA A 151 -7.80 13.83 8.32
N ALA A 152 -6.69 14.49 8.60
CA ALA A 152 -6.05 14.44 9.91
C ALA A 152 -7.02 14.95 11.00
N GLY A 153 -6.97 14.34 12.19
CA GLY A 153 -7.82 14.77 13.31
C GLY A 153 -9.27 14.26 13.29
N THR A 154 -9.75 13.57 12.26
CA THR A 154 -11.15 13.08 12.16
C THR A 154 -11.48 11.88 13.05
N GLY A 155 -10.53 11.41 13.87
CA GLY A 155 -10.76 10.31 14.80
C GLY A 155 -10.61 8.91 14.20
N LYS A 156 -9.88 8.76 13.10
CA LYS A 156 -9.61 7.42 12.50
C LYS A 156 -8.97 6.45 13.48
N THR A 157 -7.96 6.91 14.23
CA THR A 157 -7.28 6.08 15.24
C THR A 157 -8.22 5.70 16.38
N THR A 158 -9.12 6.59 16.78
CA THR A 158 -10.16 6.28 17.76
C THR A 158 -11.09 5.17 17.27
N LEU A 159 -11.51 5.25 16.00
CA LEU A 159 -12.33 4.21 15.38
C LEU A 159 -11.58 2.86 15.31
N ILE A 160 -10.29 2.89 14.96
CA ILE A 160 -9.43 1.69 14.94
C ILE A 160 -9.31 1.09 16.35
N ASN A 161 -9.17 1.92 17.40
CA ASN A 161 -9.14 1.45 18.79
C ASN A 161 -10.46 0.78 19.19
N MET A 162 -11.59 1.38 18.84
CA MET A 162 -12.91 0.78 19.07
C MET A 162 -13.05 -0.57 18.37
N ILE A 163 -12.65 -0.67 17.11
CA ILE A 163 -12.63 -1.95 16.36
C ILE A 163 -11.70 -2.96 17.04
N SER A 164 -10.54 -2.52 17.51
CA SER A 164 -9.60 -3.38 18.23
C SER A 164 -10.21 -3.94 19.51
N THR A 165 -10.92 -3.12 20.26
CA THR A 165 -11.64 -3.53 21.48
C THR A 165 -12.80 -4.48 21.17
N MET A 166 -13.58 -4.21 20.12
CA MET A 166 -14.62 -5.14 19.64
C MET A 166 -14.06 -6.52 19.32
N MET A 167 -12.81 -6.57 18.84
CA MET A 167 -12.12 -7.82 18.50
C MET A 167 -11.18 -8.29 19.60
N ALA A 168 -11.51 -8.03 20.87
CA ALA A 168 -10.74 -8.53 22.00
C ALA A 168 -10.63 -10.08 21.93
N GLY A 169 -9.45 -10.61 22.28
CA GLY A 169 -9.15 -12.04 22.19
C GLY A 169 -8.76 -12.53 20.78
N ARG A 170 -8.78 -11.68 19.76
CA ARG A 170 -8.23 -12.00 18.44
C ARG A 170 -6.80 -11.46 18.32
N ARG A 171 -5.90 -12.25 17.69
CA ARG A 171 -4.56 -11.78 17.36
C ARG A 171 -4.65 -10.65 16.33
N LYS A 172 -4.01 -9.53 16.60
CA LYS A 172 -4.01 -8.33 15.78
C LYS A 172 -2.60 -7.98 15.35
N LEU A 173 -2.46 -7.44 14.15
CA LEU A 173 -1.21 -6.93 13.62
C LEU A 173 -1.43 -5.49 13.16
N PHE A 174 -0.66 -4.55 13.71
CA PHE A 174 -0.70 -3.15 13.36
C PHE A 174 0.55 -2.78 12.56
N LEU A 175 0.35 -2.23 11.37
CA LEU A 175 1.42 -1.81 10.49
C LEU A 175 1.35 -0.31 10.24
N THR A 176 2.50 0.35 10.26
CA THR A 176 2.61 1.79 10.00
C THR A 176 3.81 2.09 9.13
N LYS A 177 3.78 3.23 8.44
CA LYS A 177 4.86 3.66 7.56
C LYS A 177 6.11 4.11 8.33
N THR A 178 5.95 4.70 9.53
CA THR A 178 7.05 5.29 10.29
C THR A 178 7.06 4.83 11.74
N HIS A 179 8.23 4.84 12.39
CA HIS A 179 8.37 4.55 13.81
C HIS A 179 7.56 5.51 14.70
N THR A 180 7.51 6.79 14.35
CA THR A 180 6.70 7.78 15.07
C THR A 180 5.22 7.44 15.02
N ALA A 181 4.71 7.03 13.83
CA ALA A 181 3.34 6.59 13.69
C ALA A 181 3.06 5.31 14.50
N LEU A 182 4.01 4.37 14.54
CA LEU A 182 3.90 3.16 15.35
C LEU A 182 3.82 3.48 16.84
N GLN A 183 4.70 4.32 17.36
CA GLN A 183 4.67 4.76 18.76
C GLN A 183 3.36 5.46 19.12
N ASN A 184 2.87 6.34 18.24
CA ASN A 184 1.58 7.00 18.43
C ASN A 184 0.41 6.03 18.43
N LEU A 185 0.47 4.99 17.61
CA LEU A 185 -0.54 3.95 17.54
C LEU A 185 -0.51 3.09 18.82
N GLN A 186 0.65 2.65 19.26
CA GLN A 186 0.86 1.89 20.50
C GLN A 186 0.34 2.60 21.76
N ARG A 187 0.49 3.94 21.82
CA ARG A 187 -0.03 4.74 22.95
C ARG A 187 -1.54 4.87 22.96
N ARG A 188 -2.21 4.68 21.85
CA ARG A 188 -3.65 4.94 21.67
C ARG A 188 -4.51 3.71 21.56
N ILE A 189 -3.90 2.56 21.30
CA ILE A 189 -4.65 1.30 21.22
C ILE A 189 -4.57 0.58 22.56
N GLU A 190 -5.71 0.47 23.17
CA GLU A 190 -5.95 -0.37 24.34
C GLU A 190 -6.16 -1.81 23.86
N ASN A 191 -5.50 -2.77 24.45
CA ASN A 191 -5.55 -4.19 24.04
C ASN A 191 -5.01 -4.45 22.60
N PRO A 192 -3.73 -4.16 22.34
CA PRO A 192 -3.10 -4.46 21.08
C PRO A 192 -3.02 -5.97 20.75
#